data_faec8c3d94b33ad5c28b59c268218bd2
#
_entry.id   faec8c3d94b33ad5c28b59c268218bd2
#
_cell.length_a   1.000
_cell.length_b   1.000
_cell.length_c   1.000
_cell.angle_alpha   90.00
_cell.angle_beta   90.00
_cell.angle_gamma   90.00
#
_symmetry.space_group_name_H-M   'P 1'
#
loop_
_entity.id
_entity.type
_entity.pdbx_description
1 polymer ?
#
loop_
_entity_poly.entity_id
_entity_poly.type
_entity_poly.pdbx_seq_one_letter_code
_entity_poly.pdbx_strand_id
1 'polypeptide(L)'
;MNNAIATLNCSVLTALTLLLASTTLSLLAEPEANRKSDSKSSNAVSNDSYMGLSGEELWSNNCMRCHNIRPPTMYSDAQWDVIVHHMRLRANITGQEQRAIVAFLKSAK
;
A
#
# COMPACT_ATOMS: atom_id res chain seq x y z
N MET A 1 -56.82 2.61 -30.45
CA MET A 1 -55.53 2.65 -31.18
C MET A 1 -54.34 2.89 -30.26
N ASN A 2 -54.46 2.97 -28.93
CA ASN A 2 -53.36 3.37 -28.01
C ASN A 2 -52.62 2.24 -27.29
N ASN A 3 -53.09 0.98 -27.42
CA ASN A 3 -52.48 -0.17 -26.67
C ASN A 3 -51.35 -0.85 -27.44
N ALA A 4 -51.29 -0.69 -28.77
CA ALA A 4 -50.23 -1.32 -29.58
C ALA A 4 -48.85 -0.61 -29.45
N ILE A 5 -48.88 0.69 -29.22
CA ILE A 5 -47.63 1.51 -29.11
C ILE A 5 -46.99 1.28 -27.72
N ALA A 6 -47.78 1.08 -26.68
CA ALA A 6 -47.27 0.88 -25.33
C ALA A 6 -46.56 -0.49 -25.18
N THR A 7 -46.99 -1.53 -25.85
CA THR A 7 -46.38 -2.87 -25.80
C THR A 7 -45.07 -2.93 -26.60
N LEU A 8 -44.95 -2.16 -27.69
CA LEU A 8 -43.72 -2.14 -28.48
C LEU A 8 -42.60 -1.44 -27.73
N ASN A 9 -42.90 -0.33 -27.04
CA ASN A 9 -41.92 0.41 -26.27
C ASN A 9 -41.36 -0.38 -25.07
N CYS A 10 -42.18 -1.21 -24.42
CA CYS A 10 -41.77 -2.02 -23.30
C CYS A 10 -40.79 -3.13 -23.75
N SER A 11 -41.06 -3.76 -24.89
CA SER A 11 -40.23 -4.81 -25.48
C SER A 11 -38.85 -4.28 -25.94
N VAL A 12 -38.80 -3.09 -26.50
CA VAL A 12 -37.53 -2.48 -26.93
C VAL A 12 -36.70 -2.02 -25.76
N LEU A 13 -37.33 -1.49 -24.70
CA LEU A 13 -36.63 -1.09 -23.48
C LEU A 13 -36.04 -2.28 -22.74
N THR A 14 -36.72 -3.41 -22.67
CA THR A 14 -36.18 -4.62 -22.01
C THR A 14 -35.01 -5.24 -22.80
N ALA A 15 -35.07 -5.21 -24.13
CA ALA A 15 -33.99 -5.69 -24.97
C ALA A 15 -32.72 -4.81 -24.84
N LEU A 16 -32.90 -3.49 -24.75
CA LEU A 16 -31.80 -2.54 -24.60
C LEU A 16 -31.12 -2.65 -23.23
N THR A 17 -31.88 -2.91 -22.15
CA THR A 17 -31.31 -3.09 -20.83
C THR A 17 -30.55 -4.41 -20.69
N LEU A 18 -30.96 -5.48 -21.35
CA LEU A 18 -30.26 -6.76 -21.38
C LEU A 18 -28.93 -6.68 -22.17
N LEU A 19 -28.90 -5.90 -23.24
CA LEU A 19 -27.66 -5.66 -24.01
C LEU A 19 -26.62 -4.86 -23.22
N LEU A 20 -27.05 -3.88 -22.42
CA LEU A 20 -26.15 -3.08 -21.59
C LEU A 20 -25.62 -3.86 -20.37
N ALA A 21 -26.37 -4.81 -19.84
CA ALA A 21 -25.94 -5.65 -18.72
C ALA A 21 -24.84 -6.65 -19.12
N SER A 22 -24.77 -7.06 -20.38
CA SER A 22 -23.76 -8.02 -20.84
C SER A 22 -22.36 -7.41 -21.09
N THR A 23 -22.27 -6.10 -21.23
CA THR A 23 -20.99 -5.41 -21.49
C THR A 23 -20.23 -5.02 -20.22
N THR A 24 -20.89 -5.00 -19.06
CA THR A 24 -20.26 -4.59 -17.80
C THR A 24 -19.57 -5.72 -17.04
N LEU A 25 -19.87 -6.99 -17.37
CA LEU A 25 -19.27 -8.14 -16.69
C LEU A 25 -17.86 -8.49 -17.19
N SER A 26 -17.43 -7.95 -18.31
CA SER A 26 -16.08 -8.21 -18.86
C SER A 26 -14.99 -7.29 -18.33
N LEU A 27 -15.32 -6.29 -17.51
CA LEU A 27 -14.35 -5.30 -17.03
C LEU A 27 -13.81 -5.58 -15.61
N LEU A 28 -14.25 -6.68 -14.97
CA LEU A 28 -13.77 -7.07 -13.63
C LEU A 28 -12.81 -8.25 -13.64
N ALA A 29 -12.37 -8.69 -14.80
CA ALA A 29 -11.25 -9.61 -14.89
C ALA A 29 -9.97 -8.79 -15.11
N GLU A 30 -9.52 -8.10 -14.08
CA GLU A 30 -8.12 -7.71 -14.02
C GLU A 30 -7.30 -8.99 -13.90
N PRO A 31 -6.32 -9.22 -14.78
CA PRO A 31 -5.37 -10.29 -14.56
C PRO A 31 -4.60 -9.92 -13.31
N GLU A 32 -4.78 -10.66 -12.25
CA GLU A 32 -3.82 -10.71 -11.15
C GLU A 32 -2.48 -11.12 -11.76
N ALA A 33 -1.76 -10.12 -12.26
CA ALA A 33 -0.40 -10.29 -12.68
C ALA A 33 0.40 -10.66 -11.44
N ASN A 34 0.53 -11.98 -11.26
CA ASN A 34 1.68 -12.66 -10.70
C ASN A 34 2.59 -11.76 -9.86
N ARG A 35 2.10 -11.37 -8.69
CA ARG A 35 2.99 -10.93 -7.63
C ARG A 35 3.69 -12.17 -7.11
N LYS A 36 4.66 -12.61 -7.88
CA LYS A 36 5.66 -13.56 -7.41
C LYS A 36 6.22 -12.98 -6.13
N SER A 37 5.70 -13.45 -5.05
CA SER A 37 6.24 -13.32 -3.72
C SER A 37 7.58 -14.06 -3.76
N ASP A 38 8.61 -13.41 -4.23
CA ASP A 38 9.96 -13.85 -3.97
C ASP A 38 10.26 -13.59 -2.49
N SER A 39 9.68 -14.45 -1.66
CA SER A 39 10.15 -14.70 -0.32
C SER A 39 11.50 -15.41 -0.44
N LYS A 40 12.51 -14.73 -0.91
CA LYS A 40 13.87 -15.15 -0.68
C LYS A 40 14.29 -14.68 0.69
N SER A 41 13.96 -15.56 1.62
CA SER A 41 14.55 -15.70 2.94
C SER A 41 16.04 -15.41 2.94
N SER A 42 16.42 -14.83 4.04
CA SER A 42 17.66 -15.03 4.79
C SER A 42 18.94 -14.41 4.24
N ASN A 43 19.57 -13.76 5.19
CA ASN A 43 20.98 -13.40 5.22
C ASN A 43 21.41 -12.22 4.36
N ALA A 44 20.87 -11.10 4.73
CA ALA A 44 21.63 -9.90 4.56
C ALA A 44 21.34 -8.99 5.76
N VAL A 45 22.22 -9.04 6.73
CA VAL A 45 22.66 -7.81 7.35
C VAL A 45 23.19 -7.03 6.17
N SER A 46 22.34 -6.34 5.49
CA SER A 46 22.73 -5.79 4.23
C SER A 46 21.89 -4.57 3.96
N ASN A 47 22.55 -3.50 3.83
CA ASN A 47 22.29 -2.52 2.82
C ASN A 47 20.88 -1.93 2.77
N ASP A 48 20.21 -1.81 3.91
CA ASP A 48 19.16 -0.83 4.07
C ASP A 48 19.77 0.57 4.18
N SER A 49 20.79 0.81 3.34
CA SER A 49 21.33 2.13 3.15
C SER A 49 20.57 2.77 1.99
N TYR A 50 19.85 3.83 2.27
CA TYR A 50 19.26 4.67 1.26
C TYR A 50 20.23 5.82 0.98
N MET A 51 20.68 5.95 -0.28
CA MET A 51 21.68 6.94 -0.68
C MET A 51 22.98 6.91 0.15
N GLY A 52 23.39 5.72 0.61
CA GLY A 52 24.62 5.56 1.42
C GLY A 52 24.41 5.78 2.92
N LEU A 53 23.21 6.15 3.38
CA LEU A 53 22.91 6.31 4.80
C LEU A 53 22.33 5.02 5.38
N SER A 54 22.82 4.61 6.54
CA SER A 54 22.28 3.48 7.30
C SER A 54 20.89 3.78 7.90
N GLY A 55 20.16 2.75 8.28
CA GLY A 55 18.88 2.90 8.97
C GLY A 55 18.99 3.69 10.28
N GLU A 56 20.11 3.57 10.99
CA GLU A 56 20.42 4.33 12.19
C GLU A 56 20.61 5.82 11.91
N GLU A 57 21.38 6.15 10.89
CA GLU A 57 21.60 7.54 10.48
C GLU A 57 20.31 8.18 9.99
N LEU A 58 19.53 7.45 9.20
CA LEU A 58 18.21 7.90 8.76
C LEU A 58 17.28 8.15 9.93
N TRP A 59 17.22 7.22 10.90
CA TRP A 59 16.42 7.37 12.11
C TRP A 59 16.87 8.59 12.92
N SER A 60 18.15 8.74 13.20
CA SER A 60 18.71 9.87 13.92
C SER A 60 18.41 11.20 13.23
N ASN A 61 18.74 11.30 11.94
CA ASN A 61 18.60 12.52 11.17
C ASN A 61 17.15 12.97 10.98
N ASN A 62 16.21 12.05 10.90
CA ASN A 62 14.81 12.39 10.66
C ASN A 62 14.00 12.55 11.94
N CYS A 63 14.22 11.72 12.96
CA CYS A 63 13.37 11.71 14.14
C CYS A 63 13.72 12.78 15.17
N MET A 64 14.99 13.17 15.28
CA MET A 64 15.43 14.22 16.23
C MET A 64 14.97 15.64 15.86
N ARG A 65 14.52 15.85 14.64
CA ARG A 65 14.14 17.20 14.18
C ARG A 65 12.94 17.79 14.91
N CYS A 66 12.07 16.97 15.47
CA CYS A 66 10.81 17.43 16.03
C CYS A 66 10.64 17.10 17.52
N HIS A 67 11.25 16.01 18.01
CA HIS A 67 11.14 15.57 19.40
C HIS A 67 12.34 14.71 19.81
N ASN A 68 12.43 14.40 21.12
CA ASN A 68 13.47 13.51 21.61
C ASN A 68 13.34 12.11 20.99
N ILE A 69 14.49 11.54 20.65
CA ILE A 69 14.57 10.18 20.11
C ILE A 69 14.04 9.16 21.12
N ARG A 70 13.33 8.17 20.62
CA ARG A 70 12.84 7.02 21.39
C ARG A 70 13.78 5.85 21.17
N PRO A 71 14.35 5.25 22.22
CA PRO A 71 15.28 4.13 22.03
C PRO A 71 14.59 2.92 21.37
N PRO A 72 15.31 2.11 20.59
CA PRO A 72 14.73 0.96 19.88
C PRO A 72 14.01 -0.02 20.81
N THR A 73 14.49 -0.18 22.04
CA THR A 73 13.90 -1.09 23.05
C THR A 73 12.56 -0.62 23.61
N MET A 74 12.13 0.61 23.32
CA MET A 74 10.92 1.18 23.91
C MET A 74 9.63 0.53 23.42
N TYR A 75 9.61 0.05 22.18
CA TYR A 75 8.41 -0.47 21.52
C TYR A 75 8.66 -1.83 20.91
N SER A 76 7.60 -2.65 20.77
CA SER A 76 7.66 -3.91 20.04
C SER A 76 7.82 -3.68 18.54
N ASP A 77 8.16 -4.74 17.80
CA ASP A 77 8.32 -4.68 16.34
C ASP A 77 7.05 -4.20 15.64
N ALA A 78 5.90 -4.73 16.04
CA ALA A 78 4.62 -4.33 15.49
C ALA A 78 4.27 -2.86 15.80
N GLN A 79 4.63 -2.37 16.97
CA GLN A 79 4.45 -0.97 17.32
C GLN A 79 5.37 -0.06 16.50
N TRP A 80 6.63 -0.47 16.28
CA TRP A 80 7.54 0.29 15.42
C TRP A 80 7.04 0.39 13.98
N ASP A 81 6.46 -0.66 13.42
CA ASP A 81 5.85 -0.61 12.09
C ASP A 81 4.78 0.49 12.00
N VAL A 82 3.88 0.54 12.97
CA VAL A 82 2.80 1.51 13.01
C VAL A 82 3.32 2.93 13.24
N ILE A 83 4.23 3.10 14.20
CA ILE A 83 4.79 4.41 14.57
C ILE A 83 5.53 5.03 13.40
N VAL A 84 6.44 4.28 12.77
CA VAL A 84 7.25 4.82 11.66
C VAL A 84 6.38 5.07 10.42
N HIS A 85 5.39 4.21 10.18
CA HIS A 85 4.42 4.45 9.10
C HIS A 85 3.64 5.75 9.32
N HIS A 86 3.17 6.00 10.54
CA HIS A 86 2.47 7.24 10.89
C HIS A 86 3.40 8.48 10.78
N MET A 87 4.64 8.34 11.21
CA MET A 87 5.62 9.44 11.15
C MET A 87 6.13 9.73 9.75
N ARG A 88 6.03 8.79 8.82
CA ARG A 88 6.49 8.95 7.44
C ARG A 88 6.00 10.24 6.79
N LEU A 89 4.72 10.53 6.91
CA LEU A 89 4.14 11.73 6.33
C LEU A 89 4.60 13.01 7.04
N ARG A 90 4.76 12.96 8.36
CA ARG A 90 5.18 14.11 9.17
C ARG A 90 6.66 14.43 9.00
N ALA A 91 7.49 13.42 8.89
CA ALA A 91 8.93 13.57 8.69
C ALA A 91 9.30 13.72 7.20
N ASN A 92 8.33 13.58 6.30
CA ASN A 92 8.51 13.65 4.85
C ASN A 92 9.60 12.68 4.35
N ILE A 93 9.59 11.44 4.85
CA ILE A 93 10.51 10.39 4.45
C ILE A 93 9.91 9.49 3.38
N THR A 94 10.77 8.99 2.52
CA THR A 94 10.38 8.05 1.45
C THR A 94 10.02 6.67 1.99
N GLY A 95 9.41 5.83 1.15
CA GLY A 95 9.13 4.45 1.54
C GLY A 95 10.39 3.60 1.74
N GLN A 96 11.50 3.94 1.10
CA GLN A 96 12.78 3.24 1.30
C GLN A 96 13.40 3.64 2.64
N GLU A 97 13.46 4.92 2.96
CA GLU A 97 13.91 5.40 4.26
C GLU A 97 13.09 4.82 5.41
N GLN A 98 11.76 4.77 5.25
CA GLN A 98 10.88 4.14 6.23
C GLN A 98 11.28 2.68 6.49
N ARG A 99 11.52 1.89 5.43
CA ARG A 99 11.90 0.48 5.58
C ARG A 99 13.25 0.33 6.26
N ALA A 100 14.24 1.13 5.88
CA ALA A 100 15.56 1.11 6.50
C ALA A 100 15.51 1.47 7.99
N ILE A 101 14.76 2.50 8.35
CA ILE A 101 14.53 2.91 9.74
C ILE A 101 13.85 1.79 10.54
N VAL A 102 12.79 1.18 10.00
CA VAL A 102 12.09 0.09 10.69
C VAL A 102 12.99 -1.12 10.89
N ALA A 103 13.74 -1.51 9.87
CA ALA A 103 14.69 -2.62 9.96
C ALA A 103 15.73 -2.38 11.07
N PHE A 104 16.32 -1.19 11.11
CA PHE A 104 17.24 -0.80 12.18
C PHE A 104 16.58 -0.89 13.58
N LEU A 105 15.42 -0.27 13.75
CA LEU A 105 14.72 -0.24 15.05
C LEU A 105 14.35 -1.63 15.58
N LYS A 106 14.08 -2.58 14.70
CA LYS A 106 13.79 -3.98 15.06
C LYS A 106 15.06 -4.76 15.39
N SER A 107 16.18 -4.46 14.78
CA SER A 107 17.45 -5.17 14.99
C SER A 107 18.27 -4.63 16.16
N ALA A 108 18.05 -3.41 16.58
CA ALA A 108 18.85 -2.70 17.59
C ALA A 108 18.30 -2.83 19.03
N LYS A 109 17.62 -3.94 19.35
CA LYS A 109 17.05 -4.22 20.69
C LYS A 109 18.00 -4.97 21.58
#